data_51b2802e0e0715611ab7a77a603ce585
#
_entry.id   51b2802e0e0715611ab7a77a603ce585
#
_cell.length_a   1.000
_cell.length_b   1.000
_cell.length_c   1.000
_cell.angle_alpha   90.00
_cell.angle_beta   90.00
_cell.angle_gamma   90.00
#
_symmetry.space_group_name_H-M   'P 1'
#
loop_
_entity.id
_entity.type
_entity.pdbx_description
1 polymer ?
#
loop_
_entity_poly.entity_id
_entity_poly.type
_entity_poly.pdbx_seq_one_letter_code
_entity_poly.pdbx_strand_id
1 'polypeptide(L)'
;MTDWELQDLAVQVVRDELIKQGRDLMSWNGDPRVNPSLWFVGDAGPEWVVVRAVRYPEAEAKLPTNLAEIQGHFNKLGHPGQFASVAAASVDDPFDPDAAINGNVVPLYRGYGMHIKYEGLQPLKP
;
A
#
# COMPACT_ATOMS: atom_id res chain seq x y z
N MET A 1 -15.77 6.69 -0.75
CA MET A 1 -14.48 6.58 -0.01
C MET A 1 -13.52 7.63 -0.51
N THR A 2 -12.98 8.43 0.38
CA THR A 2 -11.98 9.46 0.04
C THR A 2 -10.61 8.82 -0.20
N ASP A 3 -9.68 9.59 -0.79
CA ASP A 3 -8.30 9.13 -0.97
C ASP A 3 -7.63 8.83 0.36
N TRP A 4 -7.95 9.61 1.38
CA TRP A 4 -7.43 9.43 2.73
C TRP A 4 -7.90 8.11 3.35
N GLU A 5 -9.20 7.82 3.21
CA GLU A 5 -9.79 6.56 3.68
C GLU A 5 -9.23 5.36 2.93
N LEU A 6 -9.00 5.49 1.63
CA LEU A 6 -8.40 4.44 0.82
C LEU A 6 -6.95 4.16 1.23
N GLN A 7 -6.18 5.20 1.48
CA GLN A 7 -4.79 5.06 1.95
C GLN A 7 -4.76 4.38 3.33
N ASP A 8 -5.64 4.77 4.25
CA ASP A 8 -5.74 4.15 5.56
C ASP A 8 -6.09 2.66 5.46
N LEU A 9 -7.05 2.31 4.60
CA LEU A 9 -7.40 0.93 4.33
C LEU A 9 -6.20 0.15 3.80
N ALA A 10 -5.46 0.72 2.85
CA ALA A 10 -4.29 0.07 2.26
C ALA A 10 -3.20 -0.22 3.30
N VAL A 11 -2.95 0.72 4.19
CA VAL A 11 -1.99 0.52 5.29
C VAL A 11 -2.45 -0.62 6.20
N GLN A 12 -3.75 -0.69 6.51
CA GLN A 12 -4.31 -1.77 7.31
C GLN A 12 -4.18 -3.13 6.63
N VAL A 13 -4.37 -3.21 5.32
CA VAL A 13 -4.18 -4.44 4.54
C VAL A 13 -2.75 -4.95 4.68
N VAL A 14 -1.76 -4.09 4.49
CA VAL A 14 -0.35 -4.45 4.60
C VAL A 14 0.00 -4.83 6.03
N ARG A 15 -0.47 -4.07 7.00
CA ARG A 15 -0.27 -4.36 8.43
C ARG A 15 -0.80 -5.76 8.79
N ASP A 16 -2.04 -6.05 8.41
CA ASP A 16 -2.69 -7.32 8.77
C ASP A 16 -2.00 -8.51 8.09
N GLU A 17 -1.51 -8.35 6.88
CA GLU A 17 -0.75 -9.39 6.18
C GLU A 17 0.58 -9.66 6.89
N LEU A 18 1.29 -8.62 7.33
CA LEU A 18 2.53 -8.79 8.09
C LEU A 18 2.29 -9.50 9.43
N ILE A 19 1.22 -9.15 10.13
CA ILE A 19 0.82 -9.83 11.37
C ILE A 19 0.52 -11.31 11.09
N LYS A 20 -0.19 -11.60 10.00
CA LYS A 20 -0.50 -12.97 9.58
C LYS A 20 0.75 -13.79 9.29
N GLN A 21 1.79 -13.14 8.77
CA GLN A 21 3.09 -13.77 8.52
C GLN A 21 3.95 -13.93 9.79
N GLY A 22 3.46 -13.49 10.94
CA GLY A 22 4.18 -13.58 12.21
C GLY A 22 5.16 -12.44 12.48
N ARG A 23 5.09 -11.34 11.70
CA ARG A 23 5.94 -10.16 11.91
C ARG A 23 5.41 -9.28 13.03
N ASP A 24 6.33 -8.65 13.76
CA ASP A 24 5.99 -7.69 14.80
C ASP A 24 5.92 -6.29 14.23
N LEU A 25 4.78 -5.62 14.40
CA LEU A 25 4.61 -4.23 13.97
C LEU A 25 5.16 -3.28 15.02
N MET A 26 5.92 -2.28 14.56
CA MET A 26 6.45 -1.22 15.40
C MET A 26 5.53 -0.01 15.40
N SER A 27 5.05 0.39 14.21
CA SER A 27 4.13 1.52 14.05
C SER A 27 3.49 1.50 12.68
N TRP A 28 2.36 2.18 12.53
CA TRP A 28 1.71 2.42 11.24
C TRP A 28 0.91 3.72 11.30
N ASN A 29 0.73 4.34 10.14
CA ASN A 29 -0.04 5.56 10.02
C ASN A 29 -0.73 5.58 8.64
N GLY A 30 -2.05 5.74 8.64
CA GLY A 30 -2.86 5.78 7.42
C GLY A 30 -2.87 7.13 6.71
N ASP A 31 -2.22 8.15 7.24
CA ASP A 31 -2.14 9.46 6.59
C ASP A 31 -1.23 9.39 5.36
N PRO A 32 -1.74 9.70 4.15
CA PRO A 32 -0.92 9.65 2.93
C PRO A 32 0.26 10.63 2.92
N ARG A 33 0.28 11.60 3.81
CA ARG A 33 1.37 12.57 3.95
C ARG A 33 2.52 12.07 4.82
N VAL A 34 2.29 10.97 5.56
CA VAL A 34 3.29 10.39 6.46
C VAL A 34 4.07 9.30 5.73
N ASN A 35 5.38 9.46 5.66
CA ASN A 35 6.30 8.48 5.06
C ASN A 35 7.47 8.19 5.99
N PRO A 36 7.82 6.91 6.20
CA PRO A 36 7.12 5.74 5.66
C PRO A 36 5.76 5.50 6.32
N SER A 37 4.95 4.65 5.69
CA SER A 37 3.59 4.37 6.16
C SER A 37 3.58 3.46 7.38
N LEU A 38 4.50 2.51 7.43
CA LEU A 38 4.64 1.61 8.58
C LEU A 38 6.07 1.12 8.78
N TRP A 39 6.34 0.63 9.99
CA TRP A 39 7.58 -0.03 10.37
C TRP A 39 7.27 -1.39 10.98
N PHE A 40 8.07 -2.38 10.66
CA PHE A 40 7.97 -3.71 11.26
C PHE A 40 9.37 -4.27 11.54
N VAL A 41 9.42 -5.33 12.34
CA VAL A 41 10.69 -6.02 12.64
C VAL A 41 10.92 -7.08 11.58
N GLY A 42 11.90 -6.85 10.72
CA GLY A 42 12.35 -7.82 9.71
C GLY A 42 13.40 -8.78 10.26
N ASP A 43 13.92 -9.64 9.39
CA ASP A 43 14.90 -10.65 9.80
C ASP A 43 16.22 -10.06 10.32
N ALA A 44 16.62 -8.91 9.78
CA ALA A 44 17.85 -8.22 10.15
C ALA A 44 17.63 -6.97 11.01
N GLY A 45 16.41 -6.72 11.46
CA GLY A 45 16.05 -5.56 12.28
C GLY A 45 14.92 -4.74 11.67
N PRO A 46 14.75 -3.48 12.09
CA PRO A 46 13.64 -2.65 11.61
C PRO A 46 13.67 -2.43 10.10
N GLU A 47 12.49 -2.60 9.47
CA GLU A 47 12.25 -2.31 8.06
C GLU A 47 11.07 -1.37 7.93
N TRP A 48 11.13 -0.47 6.96
CA TRP A 48 10.06 0.47 6.70
C TRP A 48 9.36 0.16 5.37
N VAL A 49 8.09 0.56 5.29
CA VAL A 49 7.26 0.33 4.10
C VAL A 49 6.56 1.62 3.71
N VAL A 50 6.68 1.98 2.45
CA VAL A 50 5.84 3.02 1.84
C VAL A 50 4.67 2.33 1.16
N VAL A 51 3.46 2.59 1.63
CA VAL A 51 2.23 2.04 1.07
C VAL A 51 1.58 3.10 0.19
N ARG A 52 1.14 2.69 -0.99
CA ARG A 52 0.35 3.55 -1.87
C ARG A 52 -0.86 2.77 -2.36
N ALA A 53 -2.00 3.47 -2.40
CA ALA A 53 -3.28 2.91 -2.79
C ALA A 53 -3.74 3.50 -4.11
N VAL A 54 -4.38 2.67 -4.92
CA VAL A 54 -5.06 3.09 -6.15
C VAL A 54 -6.44 2.47 -6.21
N ARG A 55 -7.32 3.10 -7.00
CA ARG A 55 -8.65 2.59 -7.30
C ARG A 55 -8.66 1.94 -8.67
N TYR A 56 -9.43 0.88 -8.81
CA TYR A 56 -9.77 0.34 -10.13
C TYR A 56 -10.27 1.49 -11.04
N PRO A 57 -9.85 1.61 -12.30
CA PRO A 57 -9.16 0.59 -13.10
C PRO A 57 -7.64 0.51 -12.91
N GLU A 58 -7.03 1.37 -12.13
CA GLU A 58 -5.62 1.24 -11.84
C GLU A 58 -5.39 -0.02 -10.99
N ALA A 59 -4.44 -0.85 -11.40
CA ALA A 59 -4.12 -2.11 -10.73
C ALA A 59 -2.82 -2.04 -9.92
N GLU A 60 -1.98 -1.04 -10.19
CA GLU A 60 -0.70 -0.87 -9.52
C GLU A 60 -0.45 0.60 -9.20
N ALA A 61 -0.03 0.86 -7.96
CA ALA A 61 0.35 2.19 -7.53
C ALA A 61 1.75 2.53 -8.05
N LYS A 62 1.96 3.81 -8.34
CA LYS A 62 3.28 4.31 -8.73
C LYS A 62 4.13 4.58 -7.49
N LEU A 63 5.44 4.44 -7.63
CA LEU A 63 6.38 4.85 -6.61
C LEU A 63 6.21 6.36 -6.33
N PRO A 64 6.33 6.79 -5.05
CA PRO A 64 6.22 8.20 -4.73
C PRO A 64 7.35 9.01 -5.37
N THR A 65 7.05 10.24 -5.77
CA THR A 65 8.03 11.13 -6.42
C THR A 65 9.19 11.52 -5.51
N ASN A 66 8.96 11.50 -4.19
CA ASN A 66 9.98 11.80 -3.18
C ASN A 66 10.67 10.55 -2.61
N LEU A 67 10.58 9.42 -3.31
CA LEU A 67 11.16 8.15 -2.84
C LEU A 67 12.66 8.26 -2.56
N ALA A 68 13.40 8.97 -3.41
CA ALA A 68 14.84 9.15 -3.24
C ALA A 68 15.19 9.85 -1.92
N GLU A 69 14.40 10.81 -1.50
CA GLU A 69 14.57 11.50 -0.21
C GLU A 69 14.30 10.56 0.96
N ILE A 70 13.23 9.79 0.89
CA ILE A 70 12.86 8.80 1.91
C ILE A 70 13.96 7.76 2.05
N GLN A 71 14.40 7.18 0.93
CA GLN A 71 15.47 6.18 0.91
C GLN A 71 16.78 6.74 1.44
N GLY A 72 17.15 7.96 1.00
CA GLY A 72 18.39 8.59 1.41
C GLY A 72 18.47 8.78 2.92
N HIS A 73 17.38 9.15 3.56
CA HIS A 73 17.32 9.31 5.01
C HIS A 73 17.50 7.98 5.76
N PHE A 74 16.71 6.96 5.38
CA PHE A 74 16.68 5.70 6.12
C PHE A 74 17.82 4.74 5.75
N ASN A 75 18.32 4.77 4.53
CA ASN A 75 19.46 3.96 4.13
C ASN A 75 20.74 4.38 4.87
N LYS A 76 20.90 5.66 5.19
CA LYS A 76 22.01 6.14 6.01
C LYS A 76 21.98 5.56 7.42
N LEU A 77 20.80 5.25 7.92
CA LEU A 77 20.60 4.63 9.23
C LEU A 77 20.70 3.10 9.20
N GLY A 78 20.90 2.52 8.01
CA GLY A 78 20.99 1.08 7.84
C GLY A 78 19.67 0.34 7.87
N HIS A 79 18.55 1.04 7.65
CA HIS A 79 17.22 0.43 7.65
C HIS A 79 16.73 0.20 6.21
N PRO A 80 16.57 -1.07 5.78
CA PRO A 80 16.06 -1.37 4.45
C PRO A 80 14.59 -0.99 4.31
N GLY A 81 14.20 -0.56 3.11
CA GLY A 81 12.85 -0.15 2.79
C GLY A 81 12.17 -1.02 1.76
N GLN A 82 10.86 -1.02 1.80
CA GLN A 82 10.01 -1.74 0.86
C GLN A 82 8.85 -0.88 0.41
N PHE A 83 8.29 -1.23 -0.75
CA PHE A 83 7.13 -0.58 -1.32
C PHE A 83 5.96 -1.56 -1.38
N ALA A 84 4.77 -1.09 -1.04
CA ALA A 84 3.55 -1.88 -1.12
C ALA A 84 2.52 -1.16 -1.98
N SER A 85 2.09 -1.80 -3.06
CA SER A 85 1.01 -1.33 -3.93
C SER A 85 -0.27 -2.05 -3.56
N VAL A 86 -1.30 -1.30 -3.22
CA VAL A 86 -2.63 -1.85 -2.88
C VAL A 86 -3.66 -1.23 -3.81
N ALA A 87 -4.33 -2.07 -4.59
CA ALA A 87 -5.41 -1.63 -5.47
C ALA A 87 -6.74 -2.13 -4.93
N ALA A 88 -7.76 -1.29 -5.00
CA ALA A 88 -9.10 -1.62 -4.54
C ALA A 88 -10.14 -1.43 -5.65
N ALA A 89 -11.08 -2.37 -5.74
CA ALA A 89 -12.22 -2.29 -6.63
C ALA A 89 -13.48 -2.66 -5.85
N SER A 90 -14.65 -2.12 -6.26
CA SER A 90 -15.92 -2.59 -5.72
C SER A 90 -16.07 -4.09 -5.95
N VAL A 91 -16.80 -4.78 -5.08
CA VAL A 91 -17.09 -6.21 -5.25
C VAL A 91 -17.78 -6.50 -6.60
N ASP A 92 -18.44 -5.50 -7.16
CA ASP A 92 -19.12 -5.61 -8.47
C ASP A 92 -18.20 -5.31 -9.66
N ASP A 93 -16.95 -4.88 -9.41
CA ASP A 93 -15.92 -4.59 -10.43
C ASP A 93 -14.77 -5.59 -10.27
N PRO A 94 -14.75 -6.71 -11.00
CA PRO A 94 -13.54 -7.52 -11.06
C PRO A 94 -12.42 -6.73 -11.73
N PHE A 95 -11.16 -7.02 -11.39
CA PHE A 95 -10.00 -6.40 -12.04
C PHE A 95 -9.88 -6.86 -13.50
N ASP A 96 -10.82 -6.41 -14.32
CA ASP A 96 -10.91 -6.72 -15.75
C ASP A 96 -10.51 -5.47 -16.56
N PRO A 97 -9.40 -5.53 -17.33
CA PRO A 97 -8.97 -4.38 -18.12
C PRO A 97 -10.00 -3.95 -19.18
N ASP A 98 -10.84 -4.87 -19.66
CA ASP A 98 -11.85 -4.55 -20.66
C ASP A 98 -13.00 -3.72 -20.08
N ALA A 99 -13.34 -3.92 -18.83
CA ALA A 99 -14.37 -3.14 -18.15
C ALA A 99 -13.99 -1.66 -18.02
N ALA A 100 -12.70 -1.36 -17.85
CA ALA A 100 -12.20 0.01 -17.76
C ALA A 100 -12.41 0.80 -19.06
N ILE A 101 -12.29 0.13 -20.22
CA ILE A 101 -12.46 0.72 -21.55
C ILE A 101 -13.91 1.16 -21.75
N ASN A 102 -14.85 0.44 -21.17
CA ASN A 102 -16.29 0.71 -21.30
C ASN A 102 -16.80 1.77 -20.31
N GLY A 103 -15.95 2.27 -19.42
CA GLY A 103 -16.33 3.29 -18.45
C GLY A 103 -17.27 2.81 -17.35
N ASN A 104 -17.41 1.51 -17.16
CA ASN A 104 -18.33 0.90 -16.20
C ASN A 104 -17.67 0.65 -14.84
N VAL A 105 -16.98 1.66 -14.31
CA VAL A 105 -16.30 1.55 -13.01
C VAL A 105 -17.28 1.93 -11.89
N VAL A 106 -17.49 1.01 -10.96
CA VAL A 106 -18.34 1.26 -9.78
C VAL A 106 -17.52 2.00 -8.73
N PRO A 107 -18.01 3.14 -8.22
CA PRO A 107 -17.30 3.87 -7.17
C PRO A 107 -17.13 3.03 -5.90
N LEU A 108 -16.04 3.30 -5.18
CA LEU A 108 -15.80 2.69 -3.87
C LEU A 108 -16.57 3.44 -2.79
N TYR A 109 -17.33 2.70 -2.01
CA TYR A 109 -18.11 3.24 -0.89
C TYR A 109 -17.66 2.59 0.42
N ARG A 110 -17.57 3.41 1.46
CA ARG A 110 -17.29 2.95 2.80
C ARG A 110 -18.41 2.01 3.27
N GLY A 111 -18.02 0.85 3.81
CA GLY A 111 -18.96 -0.15 4.31
C GLY A 111 -19.48 -1.14 3.27
N TYR A 112 -19.10 -0.97 1.99
CA TYR A 112 -19.40 -1.95 0.95
C TYR A 112 -18.22 -2.88 0.72
N GLY A 113 -18.50 -4.08 0.19
CA GLY A 113 -17.47 -5.05 -0.13
C GLY A 113 -16.53 -4.55 -1.23
N MET A 114 -15.26 -4.94 -1.13
CA MET A 114 -14.22 -4.55 -2.09
C MET A 114 -13.34 -5.75 -2.42
N HIS A 115 -12.85 -5.77 -3.67
CA HIS A 115 -11.73 -6.62 -4.06
C HIS A 115 -10.43 -5.87 -3.82
N ILE A 116 -9.48 -6.53 -3.16
CA ILE A 116 -8.16 -5.95 -2.88
C ILE A 116 -7.11 -6.73 -3.66
N LYS A 117 -6.28 -6.01 -4.42
CA LYS A 117 -5.12 -6.56 -5.11
C LYS A 117 -3.86 -6.09 -4.37
N TYR A 118 -3.21 -7.03 -3.68
CA TYR A 118 -1.95 -6.81 -2.99
C TYR A 118 -1.07 -8.02 -3.20
N GLU A 119 0.06 -7.84 -3.87
CA GLU A 119 0.96 -8.93 -4.28
C GLU A 119 2.19 -9.08 -3.38
N GLY A 120 2.21 -8.40 -2.26
CA GLY A 120 3.31 -8.45 -1.32
C GLY A 120 4.24 -7.25 -1.40
N LEU A 121 5.26 -7.26 -0.54
CA LEU A 121 6.23 -6.19 -0.46
C LEU A 121 7.23 -6.27 -1.61
N GLN A 122 7.59 -5.12 -2.14
CA GLN A 122 8.63 -4.98 -3.17
C GLN A 122 9.86 -4.34 -2.54
N PRO A 123 10.98 -5.07 -2.42
CA PRO A 123 12.21 -4.50 -1.87
C PRO A 123 12.68 -3.30 -2.70
N LEU A 124 13.05 -2.23 -2.02
CA LEU A 124 13.60 -1.04 -2.64
C LEU A 124 15.13 -1.16 -2.64
N LYS A 125 15.73 -0.99 -3.80
CA LYS A 125 17.20 -0.99 -3.92
C LYS A 125 17.74 0.31 -3.36
N PRO A 126 18.84 0.26 -2.60
CA PRO A 126 19.50 1.47 -2.11
C PRO A 126 20.04 2.35 -3.23
#